data_4972ab062e9b32fc196bcdfbd6b33709
#
_entry.id   4972ab062e9b32fc196bcdfbd6b33709
#
_cell.length_a   1.000
_cell.length_b   1.000
_cell.length_c   1.000
_cell.angle_alpha   90.00
_cell.angle_beta   90.00
_cell.angle_gamma   90.00
#
_symmetry.space_group_name_H-M   'P 1'
#
loop_
_entity.id
_entity.type
_entity.pdbx_description
1 polymer ?
#
loop_
_entity_poly.entity_id
_entity_poly.type
_entity_poly.pdbx_seq_one_letter_code
_entity_poly.pdbx_strand_id
1 'polypeptide(L)'
;MSKKAVVLISGGLDSTTCIAIAKDAGFEIAALTINYGQRHKFELDAAKQVVNHYQIDNHSMIDIDLSQFGGSALTDDIEIPKGRNEEDMSGIPVTYVPARNTVFLSLALAWAETLQAFDIFIGVNALDYSGYPDCRPEYIASFERTANLATREGVSGNNFKIHTPLINMTKSEIINTGLKLGIDYGMTSTCYDPDRNGKPCGKCDACFLRLKGFKEAGAIDPLNYLND
;
A
#
# COMPACT_ATOMS: atom_id res chain seq x y z
N MET A 1 26.17 6.89 -8.61
CA MET A 1 25.21 7.41 -7.61
C MET A 1 24.03 6.45 -7.60
N SER A 2 23.56 6.05 -6.40
CA SER A 2 22.33 5.25 -6.27
C SER A 2 21.15 6.04 -6.84
N LYS A 3 20.23 5.35 -7.53
CA LYS A 3 18.96 5.97 -7.94
C LYS A 3 18.11 6.16 -6.69
N LYS A 4 17.52 7.36 -6.52
CA LYS A 4 16.59 7.63 -5.44
C LYS A 4 15.17 7.27 -5.86
N ALA A 5 14.39 6.72 -4.92
CA ALA A 5 12.96 6.47 -5.11
C ALA A 5 12.14 6.92 -3.92
N VAL A 6 10.95 7.47 -4.18
CA VAL A 6 9.91 7.64 -3.17
C VAL A 6 9.06 6.37 -3.14
N VAL A 7 8.90 5.77 -1.96
CA VAL A 7 8.08 4.57 -1.78
C VAL A 7 6.92 4.87 -0.83
N LEU A 8 5.69 4.70 -1.31
CA LEU A 8 4.48 4.83 -0.49
C LEU A 8 4.35 3.63 0.45
N ILE A 9 4.34 3.90 1.77
CA ILE A 9 4.31 2.89 2.83
C ILE A 9 3.10 3.07 3.72
N SER A 10 2.25 2.05 3.75
CA SER A 10 1.09 1.97 4.65
C SER A 10 1.35 1.08 5.87
N GLY A 11 2.43 0.28 5.88
CA GLY A 11 2.66 -0.75 6.89
C GLY A 11 1.92 -2.06 6.62
N GLY A 12 1.17 -2.15 5.52
CA GLY A 12 0.54 -3.38 5.05
C GLY A 12 1.51 -4.29 4.29
N LEU A 13 1.09 -5.54 4.06
CA LEU A 13 1.85 -6.58 3.37
C LEU A 13 2.39 -6.10 2.01
N ASP A 14 1.54 -5.51 1.18
CA ASP A 14 1.88 -5.12 -0.19
C ASP A 14 2.91 -3.98 -0.23
N SER A 15 2.71 -2.93 0.57
CA SER A 15 3.62 -1.79 0.63
C SER A 15 5.00 -2.20 1.19
N THR A 16 5.03 -3.13 2.15
CA THR A 16 6.28 -3.70 2.69
C THR A 16 7.01 -4.51 1.63
N THR A 17 6.28 -5.27 0.80
CA THR A 17 6.89 -5.99 -0.34
C THR A 17 7.45 -5.04 -1.38
N CYS A 18 6.78 -3.91 -1.64
CA CYS A 18 7.30 -2.85 -2.53
C CYS A 18 8.62 -2.26 -2.04
N ILE A 19 8.76 -1.99 -0.73
CA ILE A 19 10.05 -1.53 -0.15
C ILE A 19 11.16 -2.54 -0.41
N ALA A 20 10.91 -3.81 -0.13
CA ALA A 20 11.91 -4.86 -0.32
C ALA A 20 12.35 -4.97 -1.79
N ILE A 21 11.40 -4.92 -2.73
CA ILE A 21 11.68 -4.94 -4.18
C ILE A 21 12.50 -3.70 -4.60
N ALA A 22 12.11 -2.50 -4.14
CA ALA A 22 12.84 -1.28 -4.48
C ALA A 22 14.28 -1.30 -3.93
N LYS A 23 14.46 -1.83 -2.72
CA LYS A 23 15.78 -1.97 -2.08
C LYS A 23 16.65 -3.00 -2.80
N ASP A 24 16.09 -4.16 -3.15
CA ASP A 24 16.78 -5.21 -3.93
C ASP A 24 17.19 -4.70 -5.32
N ALA A 25 16.39 -3.84 -5.93
CA ALA A 25 16.72 -3.15 -7.18
C ALA A 25 17.77 -2.04 -7.03
N GLY A 26 18.33 -1.81 -5.83
CA GLY A 26 19.41 -0.88 -5.56
C GLY A 26 19.01 0.59 -5.42
N PHE A 27 17.73 0.88 -5.15
CA PHE A 27 17.27 2.25 -4.90
C PHE A 27 17.63 2.73 -3.49
N GLU A 28 18.03 3.99 -3.39
CA GLU A 28 18.03 4.75 -2.14
C GLU A 28 16.60 5.21 -1.86
N ILE A 29 16.02 4.76 -0.76
CA ILE A 29 14.58 4.90 -0.50
C ILE A 29 14.31 6.13 0.36
N ALA A 30 13.36 6.97 -0.07
CA ALA A 30 12.61 7.91 0.74
C ALA A 30 11.20 7.34 0.97
N ALA A 31 10.87 7.00 2.21
CA ALA A 31 9.59 6.40 2.57
C ALA A 31 8.53 7.47 2.85
N LEU A 32 7.35 7.36 2.24
CA LEU A 32 6.23 8.26 2.46
C LEU A 32 5.06 7.50 3.09
N THR A 33 4.69 7.88 4.31
CA THR A 33 3.50 7.39 5.00
C THR A 33 2.46 8.50 5.07
N ILE A 34 1.20 8.16 4.80
CA ILE A 34 0.09 9.13 4.81
C ILE A 34 -0.93 8.69 5.85
N ASN A 35 -1.13 9.53 6.87
CA ASN A 35 -2.26 9.45 7.77
C ASN A 35 -3.42 10.20 7.11
N TYR A 36 -4.44 9.45 6.64
CA TYR A 36 -5.54 10.02 5.84
C TYR A 36 -6.89 10.07 6.59
N GLY A 37 -6.86 9.92 7.91
CA GLY A 37 -8.07 9.86 8.74
C GLY A 37 -8.66 8.45 8.81
N GLN A 38 -7.85 7.40 8.58
CA GLN A 38 -8.29 6.01 8.75
C GLN A 38 -8.68 5.71 10.20
N ARG A 39 -9.68 4.85 10.37
CA ARG A 39 -10.25 4.49 11.68
C ARG A 39 -9.22 3.91 12.66
N HIS A 40 -8.20 3.19 12.17
CA HIS A 40 -7.20 2.53 12.99
C HIS A 40 -5.80 2.99 12.64
N LYS A 41 -5.01 3.34 13.67
CA LYS A 41 -3.64 3.85 13.51
C LYS A 41 -2.57 2.76 13.54
N PHE A 42 -2.95 1.49 13.72
CA PHE A 42 -1.99 0.38 13.78
C PHE A 42 -1.17 0.22 12.49
N GLU A 43 -1.74 0.60 11.35
CA GLU A 43 -1.00 0.66 10.08
C GLU A 43 0.15 1.66 10.13
N LEU A 44 -0.04 2.82 10.78
CA LEU A 44 1.01 3.84 10.90
C LEU A 44 2.17 3.36 11.78
N ASP A 45 1.87 2.61 12.84
CA ASP A 45 2.90 2.03 13.69
C ASP A 45 3.61 0.89 12.99
N ALA A 46 2.90 0.05 12.23
CA ALA A 46 3.51 -0.95 11.35
C ALA A 46 4.40 -0.30 10.29
N ALA A 47 3.99 0.82 9.67
CA ALA A 47 4.82 1.55 8.71
C ALA A 47 6.13 2.02 9.34
N LYS A 48 6.11 2.57 10.56
CA LYS A 48 7.32 2.94 11.30
C LYS A 48 8.22 1.75 11.59
N GLN A 49 7.64 0.59 11.98
CA GLN A 49 8.41 -0.64 12.22
C GLN A 49 9.11 -1.10 10.95
N VAL A 50 8.42 -1.12 9.80
CA VAL A 50 8.99 -1.47 8.50
C VAL A 50 10.13 -0.51 8.13
N VAL A 51 9.92 0.80 8.23
CA VAL A 51 10.95 1.80 7.93
C VAL A 51 12.19 1.62 8.79
N ASN A 52 12.01 1.40 10.10
CA ASN A 52 13.11 1.14 11.03
C ASN A 52 13.85 -0.16 10.71
N HIS A 53 13.11 -1.25 10.41
CA HIS A 53 13.70 -2.53 10.04
C HIS A 53 14.60 -2.42 8.80
N TYR A 54 14.16 -1.67 7.80
CA TYR A 54 14.93 -1.43 6.58
C TYR A 54 15.99 -0.32 6.71
N GLN A 55 16.11 0.31 7.88
CA GLN A 55 17.06 1.39 8.16
C GLN A 55 16.93 2.53 7.13
N ILE A 56 15.70 2.99 6.90
CA ILE A 56 15.42 4.09 5.98
C ILE A 56 15.44 5.40 6.77
N ASP A 57 16.49 6.20 6.56
CA ASP A 57 16.67 7.46 7.29
C ASP A 57 15.71 8.56 6.81
N ASN A 58 15.34 8.54 5.53
CA ASN A 58 14.45 9.55 4.96
C ASN A 58 12.99 9.05 4.98
N HIS A 59 12.29 9.30 6.09
CA HIS A 59 10.88 8.94 6.27
C HIS A 59 10.05 10.20 6.54
N SER A 60 9.09 10.47 5.68
CA SER A 60 8.10 11.54 5.87
C SER A 60 6.73 10.96 6.19
N MET A 61 6.07 11.54 7.18
CA MET A 61 4.67 11.25 7.49
C MET A 61 3.85 12.52 7.24
N ILE A 62 2.81 12.39 6.41
CA ILE A 62 1.91 13.51 6.06
C ILE A 62 0.53 13.21 6.64
N ASP A 63 -0.03 14.18 7.35
CA ASP A 63 -1.40 14.15 7.85
C ASP A 63 -2.32 14.87 6.86
N ILE A 64 -3.34 14.15 6.40
CA ILE A 64 -4.48 14.69 5.65
C ILE A 64 -5.75 14.09 6.25
N ASP A 65 -6.90 14.66 5.98
CA ASP A 65 -8.15 14.14 6.52
C ASP A 65 -9.19 13.92 5.42
N LEU A 66 -9.17 12.70 4.84
CA LEU A 66 -10.16 12.27 3.85
C LEU A 66 -11.49 11.83 4.51
N SER A 67 -11.54 11.69 5.84
CA SER A 67 -12.77 11.36 6.54
C SER A 67 -13.82 12.48 6.44
N GLN A 68 -13.37 13.72 6.19
CA GLN A 68 -14.26 14.86 5.97
C GLN A 68 -15.15 14.70 4.73
N PHE A 69 -14.76 13.86 3.78
CA PHE A 69 -15.54 13.58 2.57
C PHE A 69 -16.49 12.40 2.74
N GLY A 70 -16.22 11.51 3.71
CA GLY A 70 -17.00 10.31 3.97
C GLY A 70 -16.98 9.30 2.82
N GLY A 71 -17.98 8.41 2.81
CA GLY A 71 -18.23 7.49 1.69
C GLY A 71 -17.39 6.21 1.68
N SER A 72 -16.64 5.92 2.73
CA SER A 72 -15.89 4.66 2.86
C SER A 72 -15.95 4.10 4.28
N ALA A 73 -16.08 2.79 4.42
CA ALA A 73 -16.00 2.10 5.71
C ALA A 73 -14.64 2.23 6.40
N LEU A 74 -13.60 2.72 5.72
CA LEU A 74 -12.29 2.97 6.32
C LEU A 74 -12.16 4.37 6.93
N THR A 75 -13.02 5.30 6.56
CA THR A 75 -12.95 6.71 6.98
C THR A 75 -14.26 7.24 7.58
N ASP A 76 -15.34 6.45 7.53
CA ASP A 76 -16.66 6.85 7.99
C ASP A 76 -17.26 5.76 8.91
N ASP A 77 -18.36 6.04 9.60
CA ASP A 77 -19.07 5.08 10.46
C ASP A 77 -19.97 4.14 9.62
N ILE A 78 -19.34 3.43 8.71
CA ILE A 78 -19.94 2.38 7.88
C ILE A 78 -19.39 1.04 8.36
N GLU A 79 -20.26 0.04 8.50
CA GLU A 79 -19.86 -1.29 8.93
C GLU A 79 -18.91 -1.95 7.90
N ILE A 80 -17.81 -2.51 8.40
CA ILE A 80 -16.86 -3.26 7.58
C ILE A 80 -17.40 -4.67 7.38
N PRO A 81 -17.63 -5.11 6.12
CA PRO A 81 -18.10 -6.45 5.82
C PRO A 81 -17.14 -7.53 6.34
N LYS A 82 -17.70 -8.58 6.90
CA LYS A 82 -16.97 -9.73 7.45
C LYS A 82 -17.56 -11.04 6.95
N GLY A 83 -16.75 -12.10 6.90
CA GLY A 83 -17.19 -13.45 6.55
C GLY A 83 -17.67 -13.61 5.11
N ARG A 84 -17.22 -12.73 4.21
CA ARG A 84 -17.49 -12.84 2.78
C ARG A 84 -16.55 -13.85 2.11
N ASN A 85 -17.04 -14.50 1.04
CA ASN A 85 -16.22 -15.28 0.12
C ASN A 85 -15.84 -14.44 -1.11
N GLU A 86 -15.03 -14.98 -2.01
CA GLU A 86 -14.59 -14.24 -3.22
C GLU A 86 -15.73 -13.85 -4.16
N GLU A 87 -16.76 -14.65 -4.25
CA GLU A 87 -17.94 -14.39 -5.12
C GLU A 87 -18.69 -13.14 -4.63
N ASP A 88 -18.67 -12.89 -3.33
CA ASP A 88 -19.30 -11.72 -2.70
C ASP A 88 -18.45 -10.43 -2.85
N MET A 89 -17.20 -10.56 -3.31
CA MET A 89 -16.25 -9.44 -3.43
C MET A 89 -16.29 -8.78 -4.82
N SER A 90 -17.42 -8.82 -5.51
CA SER A 90 -17.59 -8.19 -6.83
C SER A 90 -17.90 -6.70 -6.74
N GLY A 91 -17.43 -5.92 -7.73
CA GLY A 91 -17.68 -4.48 -7.81
C GLY A 91 -16.79 -3.61 -6.91
N ILE A 92 -17.12 -2.32 -6.78
CA ILE A 92 -16.38 -1.38 -5.93
C ILE A 92 -16.79 -1.61 -4.48
N PRO A 93 -15.87 -2.04 -3.59
CA PRO A 93 -16.24 -2.35 -2.21
C PRO A 93 -16.48 -1.09 -1.38
N VAL A 94 -17.27 -1.20 -0.31
CA VAL A 94 -17.53 -0.09 0.65
C VAL A 94 -16.26 0.40 1.37
N THR A 95 -15.16 -0.36 1.31
CA THR A 95 -13.84 0.01 1.84
C THR A 95 -13.01 0.84 0.86
N TYR A 96 -13.51 1.07 -0.36
CA TYR A 96 -12.88 2.01 -1.29
C TYR A 96 -12.96 3.44 -0.74
N VAL A 97 -11.81 4.06 -0.50
CA VAL A 97 -11.75 5.49 -0.17
C VAL A 97 -11.63 6.27 -1.50
N PRO A 98 -12.62 7.12 -1.82
CA PRO A 98 -12.66 7.79 -3.12
C PRO A 98 -11.36 8.53 -3.47
N ALA A 99 -10.78 8.19 -4.64
CA ALA A 99 -9.57 8.78 -5.20
C ALA A 99 -8.33 8.77 -4.27
N ARG A 100 -8.28 7.89 -3.27
CA ARG A 100 -7.20 7.85 -2.27
C ARG A 100 -5.82 7.73 -2.92
N ASN A 101 -5.64 6.79 -3.83
CA ASN A 101 -4.34 6.60 -4.49
C ASN A 101 -3.97 7.78 -5.39
N THR A 102 -4.94 8.52 -5.94
CA THR A 102 -4.69 9.77 -6.68
C THR A 102 -4.09 10.84 -5.76
N VAL A 103 -4.66 11.02 -4.58
CA VAL A 103 -4.14 11.96 -3.57
C VAL A 103 -2.74 11.53 -3.13
N PHE A 104 -2.56 10.24 -2.83
CA PHE A 104 -1.27 9.71 -2.36
C PHE A 104 -0.16 9.84 -3.40
N LEU A 105 -0.45 9.51 -4.65
CA LEU A 105 0.50 9.68 -5.76
C LEU A 105 0.82 11.16 -6.01
N SER A 106 -0.14 12.07 -5.83
CA SER A 106 0.11 13.51 -5.96
C SER A 106 1.05 14.04 -4.89
N LEU A 107 0.89 13.60 -3.64
CA LEU A 107 1.79 13.94 -2.54
C LEU A 107 3.19 13.32 -2.74
N ALA A 108 3.24 12.07 -3.19
CA ALA A 108 4.49 11.39 -3.50
C ALA A 108 5.23 12.12 -4.65
N LEU A 109 4.51 12.54 -5.68
CA LEU A 109 5.08 13.27 -6.82
C LEU A 109 5.66 14.62 -6.39
N ALA A 110 4.94 15.38 -5.56
CA ALA A 110 5.41 16.66 -5.05
C ALA A 110 6.71 16.51 -4.24
N TRP A 111 6.76 15.48 -3.38
CA TRP A 111 7.96 15.21 -2.59
C TRP A 111 9.10 14.65 -3.44
N ALA A 112 8.81 13.76 -4.37
CA ALA A 112 9.78 13.18 -5.30
C ALA A 112 10.48 14.26 -6.13
N GLU A 113 9.74 15.27 -6.61
CA GLU A 113 10.30 16.41 -7.32
C GLU A 113 11.30 17.20 -6.47
N THR A 114 10.98 17.46 -5.19
CA THR A 114 11.89 18.18 -4.28
C THR A 114 13.15 17.39 -3.95
N LEU A 115 13.07 16.06 -3.93
CA LEU A 115 14.19 15.15 -3.68
C LEU A 115 15.02 14.84 -4.93
N GLN A 116 14.57 15.28 -6.10
CA GLN A 116 15.10 14.86 -7.40
C GLN A 116 15.13 13.32 -7.53
N ALA A 117 14.06 12.68 -7.03
CA ALA A 117 13.82 11.24 -7.11
C ALA A 117 12.74 11.00 -8.17
N PHE A 118 13.14 10.48 -9.32
CA PHE A 118 12.22 10.35 -10.48
C PHE A 118 11.53 9.00 -10.54
N ASP A 119 11.74 8.15 -9.54
CA ASP A 119 11.12 6.84 -9.40
C ASP A 119 10.19 6.84 -8.18
N ILE A 120 8.90 6.50 -8.36
CA ILE A 120 7.89 6.41 -7.31
C ILE A 120 7.34 4.99 -7.28
N PHE A 121 7.32 4.35 -6.11
CA PHE A 121 6.78 3.00 -5.92
C PHE A 121 5.47 3.05 -5.15
N ILE A 122 4.48 2.28 -5.61
CA ILE A 122 3.20 2.08 -4.94
C ILE A 122 2.78 0.60 -5.00
N GLY A 123 2.33 0.06 -3.87
CA GLY A 123 1.93 -1.34 -3.71
C GLY A 123 0.48 -1.62 -4.13
N VAL A 124 0.06 -1.09 -5.28
CA VAL A 124 -1.27 -1.40 -5.83
C VAL A 124 -1.27 -2.77 -6.49
N ASN A 125 -2.41 -3.46 -6.37
CA ASN A 125 -2.67 -4.76 -6.98
C ASN A 125 -4.02 -4.73 -7.71
N ALA A 126 -4.06 -5.24 -8.94
CA ALA A 126 -5.25 -5.26 -9.76
C ALA A 126 -5.99 -6.60 -9.71
N LEU A 127 -5.35 -7.67 -9.22
CA LEU A 127 -5.91 -9.02 -9.19
C LEU A 127 -6.68 -9.31 -7.90
N ASP A 128 -6.13 -8.92 -6.74
CA ASP A 128 -6.74 -9.25 -5.44
C ASP A 128 -8.04 -8.49 -5.19
N TYR A 129 -8.12 -7.27 -5.69
CA TYR A 129 -9.29 -6.41 -5.57
C TYR A 129 -9.50 -5.63 -6.87
N SER A 130 -10.09 -6.32 -7.85
CA SER A 130 -10.41 -5.72 -9.17
C SER A 130 -11.37 -4.51 -9.08
N GLY A 131 -11.93 -4.25 -7.86
CA GLY A 131 -12.90 -3.19 -7.62
C GLY A 131 -12.33 -1.79 -7.40
N TYR A 132 -11.03 -1.62 -7.14
CA TYR A 132 -10.47 -0.28 -6.91
C TYR A 132 -10.08 0.39 -8.24
N PRO A 133 -10.81 1.44 -8.69
CA PRO A 133 -10.53 2.09 -9.98
C PRO A 133 -9.11 2.66 -10.08
N ASP A 134 -8.57 3.13 -8.95
CA ASP A 134 -7.25 3.75 -8.82
C ASP A 134 -6.10 2.76 -8.55
N CYS A 135 -6.36 1.46 -8.78
CA CYS A 135 -5.33 0.40 -8.79
C CYS A 135 -5.11 -0.19 -10.19
N ARG A 136 -5.83 0.27 -11.21
CA ARG A 136 -5.78 -0.30 -12.55
C ARG A 136 -4.54 0.16 -13.32
N PRO A 137 -3.96 -0.69 -14.21
CA PRO A 137 -2.80 -0.32 -15.03
C PRO A 137 -3.01 0.94 -15.87
N GLU A 138 -4.20 1.11 -16.45
CA GLU A 138 -4.53 2.26 -17.28
C GLU A 138 -4.55 3.57 -16.49
N TYR A 139 -5.03 3.51 -15.24
CA TYR A 139 -4.98 4.64 -14.33
C TYR A 139 -3.54 5.03 -14.01
N ILE A 140 -2.70 4.05 -13.64
CA ILE A 140 -1.28 4.29 -13.32
C ILE A 140 -0.55 4.91 -14.51
N ALA A 141 -0.73 4.38 -15.72
CA ALA A 141 -0.13 4.93 -16.93
C ALA A 141 -0.60 6.38 -17.21
N SER A 142 -1.88 6.67 -16.96
CA SER A 142 -2.43 8.02 -17.09
C SER A 142 -1.84 8.98 -16.05
N PHE A 143 -1.68 8.53 -14.80
CA PHE A 143 -1.07 9.34 -13.76
C PHE A 143 0.43 9.61 -14.05
N GLU A 144 1.19 8.62 -14.49
CA GLU A 144 2.60 8.80 -14.92
C GLU A 144 2.71 9.86 -16.03
N ARG A 145 1.82 9.79 -17.01
CA ARG A 145 1.75 10.83 -18.05
C ARG A 145 1.45 12.21 -17.47
N THR A 146 0.49 12.29 -16.55
CA THR A 146 0.14 13.54 -15.87
C THR A 146 1.33 14.10 -15.08
N ALA A 147 2.05 13.26 -14.34
CA ALA A 147 3.25 13.65 -13.59
C ALA A 147 4.30 14.31 -14.49
N ASN A 148 4.54 13.75 -15.66
CA ASN A 148 5.52 14.26 -16.62
C ASN A 148 5.07 15.54 -17.36
N LEU A 149 3.77 15.81 -17.41
CA LEU A 149 3.22 17.04 -18.00
C LEU A 149 3.07 18.17 -16.99
N ALA A 150 2.90 17.84 -15.70
CA ALA A 150 2.47 18.79 -14.67
C ALA A 150 3.61 19.25 -13.74
N THR A 151 4.82 18.73 -13.90
CA THR A 151 5.96 19.06 -13.05
C THR A 151 7.05 19.79 -13.83
N ARG A 152 7.82 20.63 -13.13
CA ARG A 152 8.97 21.34 -13.72
C ARG A 152 9.99 20.36 -14.26
N GLU A 153 10.31 19.33 -13.48
CA GLU A 153 11.30 18.32 -13.85
C GLU A 153 10.82 17.49 -15.06
N GLY A 154 9.54 17.09 -15.09
CA GLY A 154 8.96 16.38 -16.23
C GLY A 154 9.04 17.15 -17.54
N VAL A 155 8.66 18.44 -17.55
CA VAL A 155 8.78 19.28 -18.76
C VAL A 155 10.22 19.62 -19.13
N SER A 156 11.16 19.47 -18.20
CA SER A 156 12.60 19.65 -18.44
C SER A 156 13.29 18.36 -18.95
N GLY A 157 12.52 17.26 -19.09
CA GLY A 157 13.02 15.98 -19.62
C GLY A 157 13.48 14.96 -18.58
N ASN A 158 13.35 15.28 -17.29
CA ASN A 158 13.59 14.34 -16.17
C ASN A 158 12.30 13.57 -15.87
N ASN A 159 12.07 12.49 -16.61
CA ASN A 159 10.80 11.77 -16.58
C ASN A 159 10.59 10.99 -15.27
N PHE A 160 9.46 11.23 -14.63
CA PHE A 160 8.98 10.41 -13.52
C PHE A 160 8.49 9.05 -14.02
N LYS A 161 8.78 8.01 -13.25
CA LYS A 161 8.29 6.66 -13.43
C LYS A 161 7.52 6.18 -12.22
N ILE A 162 6.30 5.66 -12.46
CA ILE A 162 5.50 5.03 -11.41
C ILE A 162 5.69 3.52 -11.47
N HIS A 163 6.30 2.96 -10.44
CA HIS A 163 6.55 1.53 -10.31
C HIS A 163 5.42 0.86 -9.52
N THR A 164 4.84 -0.15 -10.12
CA THR A 164 3.77 -0.97 -9.53
C THR A 164 4.14 -2.44 -9.61
N PRO A 165 5.19 -2.87 -8.88
CA PRO A 165 5.76 -4.21 -9.07
C PRO A 165 4.80 -5.35 -8.77
N LEU A 166 3.71 -5.08 -8.03
CA LEU A 166 2.74 -6.08 -7.58
C LEU A 166 1.47 -6.12 -8.44
N ILE A 167 1.33 -5.26 -9.43
CA ILE A 167 0.05 -4.96 -10.08
C ILE A 167 -0.61 -6.19 -10.72
N ASN A 168 0.19 -7.12 -11.24
CA ASN A 168 -0.26 -8.35 -11.91
C ASN A 168 0.08 -9.62 -11.11
N MET A 169 0.39 -9.52 -9.83
CA MET A 169 0.74 -10.65 -8.97
C MET A 169 -0.47 -11.08 -8.15
N THR A 170 -0.66 -12.38 -8.00
CA THR A 170 -1.57 -12.94 -6.99
C THR A 170 -1.04 -12.70 -5.58
N LYS A 171 -1.89 -12.75 -4.55
CA LYS A 171 -1.44 -12.57 -3.16
C LYS A 171 -0.38 -13.60 -2.77
N SER A 172 -0.49 -14.83 -3.24
CA SER A 172 0.52 -15.87 -3.00
C SER A 172 1.87 -15.56 -3.67
N GLU A 173 1.87 -14.99 -4.87
CA GLU A 173 3.11 -14.55 -5.55
C GLU A 173 3.76 -13.38 -4.83
N ILE A 174 2.97 -12.42 -4.34
CA ILE A 174 3.46 -11.29 -3.52
C ILE A 174 4.13 -11.81 -2.25
N ILE A 175 3.46 -12.72 -1.52
CA ILE A 175 3.99 -13.33 -0.30
C ILE A 175 5.28 -14.10 -0.59
N ASN A 176 5.28 -14.96 -1.61
CA ASN A 176 6.46 -15.73 -1.99
C ASN A 176 7.63 -14.83 -2.39
N THR A 177 7.36 -13.73 -3.09
CA THR A 177 8.39 -12.73 -3.45
C THR A 177 8.96 -12.08 -2.19
N GLY A 178 8.12 -11.66 -1.27
CA GLY A 178 8.57 -11.04 -0.03
C GLY A 178 9.34 -12.00 0.87
N LEU A 179 8.90 -13.25 1.00
CA LEU A 179 9.63 -14.27 1.77
C LEU A 179 11.03 -14.54 1.18
N LYS A 180 11.17 -14.58 -0.15
CA LYS A 180 12.46 -14.71 -0.84
C LYS A 180 13.37 -13.50 -0.57
N LEU A 181 12.80 -12.31 -0.41
CA LEU A 181 13.51 -11.08 -0.06
C LEU A 181 13.75 -10.93 1.45
N GLY A 182 13.37 -11.93 2.26
CA GLY A 182 13.60 -11.97 3.70
C GLY A 182 12.65 -11.11 4.53
N ILE A 183 11.46 -10.80 4.02
CA ILE A 183 10.47 -10.02 4.77
C ILE A 183 9.91 -10.87 5.93
N ASP A 184 9.93 -10.31 7.12
CA ASP A 184 9.09 -10.76 8.23
C ASP A 184 7.73 -10.06 8.16
N TYR A 185 6.72 -10.77 7.66
CA TYR A 185 5.35 -10.24 7.58
C TYR A 185 4.66 -10.10 8.95
N GLY A 186 5.29 -10.56 10.04
CA GLY A 186 4.81 -10.34 11.40
C GLY A 186 4.82 -8.86 11.82
N MET A 187 5.64 -8.03 11.16
CA MET A 187 5.67 -6.58 11.40
C MET A 187 4.57 -5.80 10.65
N THR A 188 3.77 -6.45 9.81
CA THR A 188 2.79 -5.78 8.93
C THR A 188 1.37 -5.81 9.50
N SER A 189 0.57 -4.79 9.19
CA SER A 189 -0.84 -4.71 9.57
C SER A 189 -1.70 -4.49 8.33
N THR A 190 -2.70 -5.36 8.10
CA THR A 190 -3.60 -5.29 6.93
C THR A 190 -5.08 -5.31 7.31
N CYS A 191 -5.40 -5.57 8.58
CA CYS A 191 -6.78 -5.71 9.02
C CYS A 191 -7.52 -4.37 8.97
N TYR A 192 -8.73 -4.37 8.40
CA TYR A 192 -9.60 -3.19 8.36
C TYR A 192 -10.32 -2.92 9.68
N ASP A 193 -10.44 -3.93 10.55
CA ASP A 193 -11.16 -3.85 11.82
C ASP A 193 -10.43 -4.67 12.90
N PRO A 194 -9.21 -4.25 13.30
CA PRO A 194 -8.49 -4.89 14.39
C PRO A 194 -9.14 -4.57 15.73
N ASP A 195 -8.85 -5.35 16.75
CA ASP A 195 -9.27 -5.01 18.12
C ASP A 195 -8.49 -3.80 18.66
N ARG A 196 -8.85 -3.38 19.88
CA ARG A 196 -8.21 -2.23 20.56
C ARG A 196 -6.70 -2.40 20.81
N ASN A 197 -6.16 -3.61 20.69
CA ASN A 197 -4.75 -3.93 20.85
C ASN A 197 -4.05 -4.13 19.50
N GLY A 198 -4.75 -3.93 18.37
CA GLY A 198 -4.21 -4.12 17.02
C GLY A 198 -4.26 -5.56 16.52
N LYS A 199 -4.87 -6.49 17.27
CA LYS A 199 -4.99 -7.88 16.86
C LYS A 199 -5.97 -8.01 15.70
N PRO A 200 -5.58 -8.60 14.55
CA PRO A 200 -6.43 -8.66 13.36
C PRO A 200 -7.67 -9.54 13.58
N CYS A 201 -8.79 -9.09 12.99
CA CYS A 201 -10.09 -9.74 13.20
C CYS A 201 -10.23 -11.12 12.54
N GLY A 202 -9.41 -11.44 11.53
CA GLY A 202 -9.47 -12.71 10.79
C GLY A 202 -10.64 -12.85 9.80
N LYS A 203 -11.58 -11.90 9.77
CA LYS A 203 -12.88 -12.04 9.07
C LYS A 203 -13.17 -10.98 8.00
N CYS A 204 -12.49 -9.82 8.03
CA CYS A 204 -12.66 -8.81 6.97
C CYS A 204 -11.96 -9.25 5.68
N ASP A 205 -12.30 -8.62 4.57
CA ASP A 205 -11.77 -8.99 3.25
C ASP A 205 -10.24 -8.99 3.21
N ALA A 206 -9.59 -7.98 3.82
CA ALA A 206 -8.13 -7.92 3.87
C ALA A 206 -7.52 -9.10 4.65
N CYS A 207 -8.13 -9.52 5.77
CA CYS A 207 -7.71 -10.71 6.50
C CYS A 207 -7.95 -11.98 5.69
N PHE A 208 -9.10 -12.10 5.03
CA PHE A 208 -9.42 -13.24 4.18
C PHE A 208 -8.39 -13.41 3.05
N LEU A 209 -8.14 -12.35 2.28
CA LEU A 209 -7.17 -12.38 1.17
C LEU A 209 -5.76 -12.67 1.65
N ARG A 210 -5.36 -12.12 2.79
CA ARG A 210 -4.04 -12.38 3.39
C ARG A 210 -3.91 -13.86 3.78
N LEU A 211 -4.85 -14.40 4.55
CA LEU A 211 -4.84 -15.81 4.98
C LEU A 211 -4.87 -16.78 3.80
N LYS A 212 -5.71 -16.50 2.80
CA LYS A 212 -5.75 -17.25 1.55
C LYS A 212 -4.39 -17.22 0.84
N GLY A 213 -3.81 -16.04 0.69
CA GLY A 213 -2.51 -15.86 0.03
C GLY A 213 -1.39 -16.64 0.73
N PHE A 214 -1.31 -16.63 2.06
CA PHE A 214 -0.35 -17.44 2.82
C PHE A 214 -0.57 -18.94 2.63
N LYS A 215 -1.83 -19.39 2.67
CA LYS A 215 -2.18 -20.79 2.42
C LYS A 215 -1.76 -21.25 1.02
N GLU A 216 -2.04 -20.44 0.00
CA GLU A 216 -1.68 -20.72 -1.40
C GLU A 216 -0.16 -20.65 -1.64
N ALA A 217 0.54 -19.79 -0.89
CA ALA A 217 2.00 -19.72 -0.89
C ALA A 217 2.67 -20.91 -0.18
N GLY A 218 1.90 -21.79 0.49
CA GLY A 218 2.43 -22.88 1.30
C GLY A 218 3.16 -22.41 2.55
N ALA A 219 2.86 -21.22 3.06
CA ALA A 219 3.49 -20.58 4.21
C ALA A 219 2.46 -20.35 5.34
N ILE A 220 2.96 -20.15 6.55
CA ILE A 220 2.13 -19.83 7.71
C ILE A 220 2.18 -18.30 7.90
N ASP A 221 0.99 -17.69 8.02
CA ASP A 221 0.93 -16.26 8.38
C ASP A 221 1.41 -16.07 9.83
N PRO A 222 2.43 -15.22 10.07
CA PRO A 222 2.98 -14.99 11.40
C PRO A 222 2.05 -14.20 12.34
N LEU A 223 0.95 -13.63 11.85
CA LEU A 223 0.03 -12.85 12.69
C LEU A 223 -0.87 -13.75 13.55
N ASN A 224 -1.12 -13.30 14.80
CA ASN A 224 -2.09 -13.91 15.69
C ASN A 224 -3.46 -13.25 15.50
N TYR A 225 -4.40 -14.00 14.97
CA TYR A 225 -5.77 -13.54 14.75
C TYR A 225 -6.65 -13.64 16.01
N LEU A 226 -7.72 -12.84 16.07
CA LEU A 226 -8.76 -13.05 17.09
C LEU A 226 -9.34 -14.45 16.88
N ASN A 227 -9.42 -15.21 17.97
CA ASN A 227 -10.15 -16.47 17.97
C ASN A 227 -11.66 -16.17 18.02
N ASP A 228 -12.44 -17.05 17.42
CA ASP A 228 -13.93 -17.03 17.54
C ASP A 228 -14.39 -17.32 18.95
#